data_0a024c880122cc074dc0d477c78ca717
#
_entry.id   0a024c880122cc074dc0d477c78ca717
#
_cell.length_a   1.000
_cell.length_b   1.000
_cell.length_c   1.000
_cell.angle_alpha   90.00
_cell.angle_beta   90.00
_cell.angle_gamma   90.00
#
_symmetry.space_group_name_H-M   'P 1'
#
loop_
_entity.id
_entity.type
_entity.pdbx_description
1 polymer ?
#
loop_
_entity_poly.entity_id
_entity_poly.type
_entity_poly.pdbx_seq_one_letter_code
_entity_poly.pdbx_strand_id
1 'polypeptide(L)'
;MKKTKKTPTRAVIKTAEEELRIACKILEWEIGDIWGHVGARLPENKGIAVQMFRRAEESQKDWLVHFDYGLKKLAGVGTPPRESVIYTEIFKARPDVNAAVHCHASTCVAMSLADTPVSCVHVQSGRFGRGVPIYPRPIYILDEDEGADLARALGDANGMMIKGHGIVTVGKSIDEACMNALYMERTAKIMAMAKLFGFKGVPSDFIEQLSSSKEKLLSRGQRLSHSAEWNYYAHLIKSGK
;
A
#
# COMPACT_ATOMS: atom_id res chain seq x y z
N MET A 1 -25.15 -28.51 -11.32
CA MET A 1 -23.85 -28.10 -10.77
C MET A 1 -22.98 -27.51 -11.89
N LYS A 2 -22.83 -26.17 -11.97
CA LYS A 2 -21.94 -25.56 -12.96
C LYS A 2 -20.51 -25.71 -12.43
N LYS A 3 -19.66 -26.46 -13.12
CA LYS A 3 -18.22 -26.53 -12.88
C LYS A 3 -17.65 -25.14 -13.15
N THR A 4 -17.28 -24.40 -12.11
CA THR A 4 -16.46 -23.19 -12.22
C THR A 4 -15.12 -23.62 -12.81
N LYS A 5 -14.84 -23.23 -14.05
CA LYS A 5 -13.50 -23.38 -14.66
C LYS A 5 -12.54 -22.53 -13.81
N LYS A 6 -11.66 -23.16 -13.04
CA LYS A 6 -10.55 -22.48 -12.38
C LYS A 6 -9.68 -21.82 -13.45
N THR A 7 -9.51 -20.51 -13.40
CA THR A 7 -8.55 -19.79 -14.22
C THR A 7 -7.16 -20.42 -14.02
N PRO A 8 -6.39 -20.66 -15.08
CA PRO A 8 -5.06 -21.27 -14.92
C PRO A 8 -4.17 -20.41 -14.01
N THR A 9 -3.51 -21.00 -13.05
CA THR A 9 -2.60 -20.34 -12.08
C THR A 9 -1.59 -19.40 -12.77
N ARG A 10 -1.07 -19.79 -13.94
CA ARG A 10 -0.13 -18.97 -14.74
C ARG A 10 -0.76 -17.65 -15.23
N ALA A 11 -2.02 -17.66 -15.64
CA ALA A 11 -2.72 -16.44 -16.09
C ALA A 11 -2.96 -15.48 -14.92
N VAL A 12 -3.31 -15.99 -13.75
CA VAL A 12 -3.50 -15.19 -12.53
C VAL A 12 -2.19 -14.52 -12.10
N ILE A 13 -1.07 -15.25 -12.11
CA ILE A 13 0.25 -14.69 -11.81
C ILE A 13 0.60 -13.56 -12.78
N LYS A 14 0.42 -13.76 -14.09
CA LYS A 14 0.72 -12.73 -15.11
C LYS A 14 -0.11 -11.47 -14.92
N THR A 15 -1.38 -11.60 -14.53
CA THR A 15 -2.23 -10.45 -14.20
C THR A 15 -1.71 -9.69 -12.98
N ALA A 16 -1.34 -10.40 -11.91
CA ALA A 16 -0.77 -9.77 -10.72
C ALA A 16 0.55 -9.04 -11.01
N GLU A 17 1.43 -9.62 -11.84
CA GLU A 17 2.66 -8.96 -12.29
C GLU A 17 2.40 -7.65 -13.03
N GLU A 18 1.38 -7.62 -13.91
CA GLU A 18 0.98 -6.40 -14.62
C GLU A 18 0.46 -5.34 -13.65
N GLU A 19 -0.38 -5.74 -12.69
CA GLU A 19 -0.91 -4.84 -11.66
C GLU A 19 0.21 -4.28 -10.75
N LEU A 20 1.20 -5.09 -10.38
CA LEU A 20 2.37 -4.63 -9.62
C LEU A 20 3.15 -3.55 -10.38
N ARG A 21 3.37 -3.71 -11.69
CA ARG A 21 4.03 -2.69 -12.52
C ARG A 21 3.23 -1.40 -12.60
N ILE A 22 1.92 -1.50 -12.73
CA ILE A 22 1.02 -0.34 -12.73
C ILE A 22 1.08 0.37 -11.37
N ALA A 23 0.99 -0.36 -10.26
CA ALA A 23 1.06 0.20 -8.92
C ALA A 23 2.38 0.96 -8.69
N CYS A 24 3.51 0.37 -9.04
CA CYS A 24 4.81 1.04 -8.93
C CYS A 24 4.85 2.35 -9.73
N LYS A 25 4.36 2.36 -10.98
CA LYS A 25 4.30 3.58 -11.78
C LYS A 25 3.43 4.67 -11.18
N ILE A 26 2.26 4.31 -10.64
CA ILE A 26 1.39 5.28 -9.96
C ILE A 26 2.13 5.92 -8.79
N LEU A 27 2.78 5.11 -7.97
CA LEU A 27 3.46 5.59 -6.77
C LEU A 27 4.72 6.39 -7.08
N GLU A 28 5.49 6.00 -8.10
CA GLU A 28 6.61 6.81 -8.62
C GLU A 28 6.14 8.22 -9.03
N TRP A 29 5.04 8.33 -9.76
CA TRP A 29 4.53 9.62 -10.24
C TRP A 29 3.94 10.48 -9.12
N GLU A 30 3.17 9.89 -8.25
CA GLU A 30 2.36 10.62 -7.26
C GLU A 30 3.11 10.88 -5.94
N ILE A 31 4.01 9.97 -5.57
CA ILE A 31 4.80 10.09 -4.33
C ILE A 31 6.20 10.61 -4.62
N GLY A 32 6.76 10.30 -5.79
CA GLY A 32 8.09 10.74 -6.19
C GLY A 32 9.22 9.92 -5.53
N ASP A 33 8.91 8.74 -5.01
CA ASP A 33 9.88 7.82 -4.42
C ASP A 33 10.44 6.88 -5.50
N ILE A 34 11.75 6.60 -5.45
CA ILE A 34 12.44 5.70 -6.37
C ILE A 34 12.93 4.41 -5.68
N TRP A 35 12.77 4.31 -4.35
CA TRP A 35 13.28 3.21 -3.53
C TRP A 35 12.20 2.24 -3.07
N GLY A 36 10.94 2.62 -3.23
CA GLY A 36 9.81 1.84 -2.79
C GLY A 36 9.60 0.57 -3.60
N HIS A 37 8.71 -0.26 -3.11
CA HIS A 37 8.33 -1.53 -3.74
C HIS A 37 6.91 -1.92 -3.37
N VAL A 38 6.29 -2.72 -4.26
CA VAL A 38 4.94 -3.26 -4.08
C VAL A 38 5.01 -4.78 -4.13
N GLY A 39 4.44 -5.44 -3.14
CA GLY A 39 4.42 -6.89 -3.04
C GLY A 39 3.00 -7.44 -3.02
N ALA A 40 2.84 -8.63 -3.62
CA ALA A 40 1.59 -9.37 -3.62
C ALA A 40 1.80 -10.85 -3.31
N ARG A 41 0.86 -11.43 -2.58
CA ARG A 41 0.82 -12.86 -2.30
C ARG A 41 0.59 -13.65 -3.58
N LEU A 42 1.41 -14.66 -3.83
CA LEU A 42 1.18 -15.58 -4.94
C LEU A 42 0.00 -16.54 -4.66
N PRO A 43 -0.70 -16.98 -5.72
CA PRO A 43 -1.78 -17.95 -5.57
C PRO A 43 -1.39 -19.16 -4.74
N GLU A 44 -2.35 -19.71 -3.99
CA GLU A 44 -2.17 -20.87 -3.12
C GLU A 44 -1.08 -20.67 -2.04
N ASN A 45 -0.78 -19.41 -1.71
CA ASN A 45 0.25 -19.03 -0.72
C ASN A 45 1.67 -19.56 -1.04
N LYS A 46 1.98 -19.74 -2.34
CA LYS A 46 3.26 -20.31 -2.79
C LYS A 46 4.45 -19.36 -2.72
N GLY A 47 4.25 -18.15 -2.18
CA GLY A 47 5.28 -17.12 -2.06
C GLY A 47 4.73 -15.73 -2.32
N ILE A 48 5.63 -14.84 -2.68
CA ILE A 48 5.38 -13.41 -2.83
C ILE A 48 6.02 -12.94 -4.14
N ALA A 49 5.30 -12.15 -4.91
CA ALA A 49 5.84 -11.39 -6.03
C ALA A 49 6.05 -9.95 -5.58
N VAL A 50 7.24 -9.38 -5.81
CA VAL A 50 7.55 -7.98 -5.51
C VAL A 50 8.09 -7.30 -6.75
N GLN A 51 7.52 -6.14 -7.07
CA GLN A 51 8.03 -5.18 -8.05
C GLN A 51 8.66 -4.01 -7.31
N MET A 52 9.90 -3.68 -7.63
CA MET A 52 10.57 -2.47 -7.16
C MET A 52 10.20 -1.27 -8.02
N PHE A 53 10.20 -0.08 -7.44
CA PHE A 53 10.13 1.16 -8.19
C PHE A 53 11.34 1.28 -9.11
N ARG A 54 11.18 1.96 -10.23
CA ARG A 54 12.25 2.13 -11.21
C ARG A 54 13.31 3.09 -10.69
N ARG A 55 14.56 2.65 -10.75
CA ARG A 55 15.72 3.54 -10.61
C ARG A 55 16.19 3.96 -12.00
N ALA A 56 16.63 5.21 -12.16
CA ALA A 56 17.09 5.75 -13.43
C ALA A 56 18.21 4.91 -14.06
N GLU A 57 19.12 4.39 -13.27
CA GLU A 57 20.26 3.58 -13.69
C GLU A 57 19.86 2.15 -14.10
N GLU A 58 18.73 1.67 -13.61
CA GLU A 58 18.20 0.32 -13.80
C GLU A 58 16.95 0.31 -14.69
N SER A 59 16.67 1.44 -15.34
CA SER A 59 15.44 1.71 -16.10
C SER A 59 15.14 0.69 -17.21
N GLN A 60 16.14 -0.09 -17.61
CA GLN A 60 15.99 -1.14 -18.64
C GLN A 60 15.65 -2.52 -18.07
N LYS A 61 15.72 -2.72 -16.75
CA LYS A 61 15.42 -4.00 -16.12
C LYS A 61 14.15 -3.90 -15.30
N ASP A 62 13.22 -4.77 -15.64
CA ASP A 62 12.00 -4.95 -14.87
C ASP A 62 12.33 -5.81 -13.63
N TRP A 63 12.50 -5.16 -12.47
CA TRP A 63 12.85 -5.82 -11.23
C TRP A 63 11.62 -6.36 -10.53
N LEU A 64 11.06 -7.38 -11.14
CA LEU A 64 10.00 -8.18 -10.55
C LEU A 64 10.59 -9.54 -10.16
N VAL A 65 10.51 -9.84 -8.89
CA VAL A 65 11.06 -11.06 -8.31
C VAL A 65 10.00 -11.82 -7.52
N HIS A 66 9.99 -13.14 -7.65
CA HIS A 66 9.19 -14.04 -6.84
C HIS A 66 10.09 -14.74 -5.83
N PHE A 67 9.67 -14.83 -4.58
CA PHE A 67 10.40 -15.53 -3.52
C PHE A 67 9.41 -16.20 -2.54
N ASP A 68 9.90 -17.20 -1.82
CA ASP A 68 9.13 -17.86 -0.77
C ASP A 68 9.20 -17.09 0.56
N TYR A 69 8.51 -17.57 1.58
CA TYR A 69 8.49 -16.94 2.91
C TYR A 69 9.82 -17.02 3.66
N GLY A 70 10.79 -17.78 3.18
CA GLY A 70 12.19 -17.79 3.64
C GLY A 70 13.12 -16.94 2.78
N LEU A 71 12.57 -16.04 1.94
CA LEU A 71 13.26 -15.14 1.03
C LEU A 71 14.10 -15.82 -0.06
N LYS A 72 13.91 -17.12 -0.26
CA LYS A 72 14.55 -17.84 -1.37
C LYS A 72 13.87 -17.47 -2.68
N LYS A 73 14.66 -16.99 -3.63
CA LYS A 73 14.17 -16.64 -4.98
C LYS A 73 13.57 -17.87 -5.68
N LEU A 74 12.38 -17.70 -6.22
CA LEU A 74 11.65 -18.70 -7.00
C LEU A 74 11.69 -18.40 -8.50
N ALA A 75 11.56 -17.12 -8.88
CA ALA A 75 11.49 -16.69 -10.28
C ALA A 75 11.79 -15.19 -10.42
N GLY A 76 11.80 -14.71 -11.67
CA GLY A 76 11.89 -13.27 -12.00
C GLY A 76 13.31 -12.74 -12.08
N VAL A 77 13.43 -11.41 -12.17
CA VAL A 77 14.69 -10.67 -12.36
C VAL A 77 15.08 -9.97 -11.05
N GLY A 78 16.38 -9.92 -10.76
CA GLY A 78 16.92 -9.28 -9.55
C GLY A 78 16.91 -10.21 -8.33
N THR A 79 17.05 -9.60 -7.17
CA THR A 79 17.00 -10.25 -5.84
C THR A 79 15.83 -9.66 -5.05
N PRO A 80 15.30 -10.36 -4.03
CA PRO A 80 14.33 -9.76 -3.12
C PRO A 80 14.87 -8.42 -2.56
N PRO A 81 14.02 -7.40 -2.44
CA PRO A 81 14.40 -6.16 -1.76
C PRO A 81 14.95 -6.43 -0.36
N ARG A 82 15.83 -5.56 0.15
CA ARG A 82 16.42 -5.74 1.49
C ARG A 82 15.38 -5.88 2.59
N GLU A 83 14.29 -5.14 2.46
CA GLU A 83 13.20 -5.12 3.44
C GLU A 83 12.03 -6.06 3.07
N SER A 84 12.32 -7.16 2.36
CA SER A 84 11.30 -8.15 1.97
C SER A 84 10.62 -8.85 3.15
N VAL A 85 11.24 -8.83 4.32
CA VAL A 85 10.64 -9.33 5.56
C VAL A 85 9.36 -8.57 5.95
N ILE A 86 9.21 -7.31 5.53
CA ILE A 86 7.95 -6.56 5.66
C ILE A 86 6.80 -7.37 5.06
N TYR A 87 6.98 -7.93 3.86
CA TYR A 87 5.93 -8.71 3.18
C TYR A 87 5.72 -10.06 3.83
N THR A 88 6.81 -10.79 4.13
CA THR A 88 6.70 -12.14 4.70
C THR A 88 5.96 -12.09 6.03
N GLU A 89 6.30 -11.15 6.90
CA GLU A 89 5.74 -11.10 8.24
C GLU A 89 4.32 -10.52 8.27
N ILE A 90 4.04 -9.48 7.46
CA ILE A 90 2.66 -8.98 7.32
C ILE A 90 1.76 -10.08 6.74
N PHE A 91 2.19 -10.80 5.72
CA PHE A 91 1.37 -11.83 5.11
C PHE A 91 1.22 -13.08 6.00
N LYS A 92 2.17 -13.37 6.90
CA LYS A 92 1.99 -14.40 7.95
C LYS A 92 0.94 -13.96 8.97
N ALA A 93 1.01 -12.71 9.46
CA ALA A 93 0.14 -12.17 10.50
C ALA A 93 -1.28 -11.84 10.01
N ARG A 94 -1.45 -11.47 8.71
CA ARG A 94 -2.67 -10.95 8.11
C ARG A 94 -3.12 -11.79 6.91
N PRO A 95 -3.85 -12.91 7.15
CA PRO A 95 -4.34 -13.77 6.04
C PRO A 95 -5.37 -13.06 5.13
N ASP A 96 -6.01 -12.02 5.60
CA ASP A 96 -6.94 -11.16 4.85
C ASP A 96 -6.24 -10.20 3.87
N VAL A 97 -4.92 -9.99 4.04
CA VAL A 97 -4.09 -9.11 3.21
C VAL A 97 -3.45 -9.90 2.07
N ASN A 98 -3.59 -9.43 0.84
CA ASN A 98 -2.99 -10.03 -0.35
C ASN A 98 -1.95 -9.15 -1.04
N ALA A 99 -1.88 -7.87 -0.70
CA ALA A 99 -0.88 -6.95 -1.22
C ALA A 99 -0.43 -5.95 -0.17
N ALA A 100 0.81 -5.49 -0.28
CA ALA A 100 1.37 -4.45 0.56
C ALA A 100 2.29 -3.54 -0.27
N VAL A 101 2.40 -2.29 0.17
CA VAL A 101 3.31 -1.27 -0.38
C VAL A 101 4.23 -0.83 0.74
N HIS A 102 5.50 -0.69 0.44
CA HIS A 102 6.44 0.08 1.25
C HIS A 102 7.04 1.18 0.40
N CYS A 103 7.00 2.42 0.88
CA CYS A 103 7.58 3.57 0.19
C CYS A 103 7.89 4.72 1.17
N HIS A 104 8.70 5.70 0.69
CA HIS A 104 9.21 6.80 1.51
C HIS A 104 8.42 8.09 1.24
N ALA A 105 7.12 8.06 1.52
CA ALA A 105 6.19 9.17 1.38
C ALA A 105 6.59 10.35 2.28
N SER A 106 7.13 11.41 1.70
CA SER A 106 7.87 12.46 2.41
C SER A 106 7.04 13.21 3.45
N THR A 107 5.76 13.48 3.18
CA THR A 107 4.89 14.17 4.14
C THR A 107 4.54 13.25 5.31
N CYS A 108 4.29 11.97 5.03
CA CYS A 108 4.09 10.97 6.07
C CYS A 108 5.34 10.82 6.94
N VAL A 109 6.54 10.79 6.34
CA VAL A 109 7.82 10.78 7.09
C VAL A 109 7.92 11.98 8.01
N ALA A 110 7.69 13.19 7.51
CA ALA A 110 7.74 14.41 8.32
C ALA A 110 6.73 14.38 9.47
N MET A 111 5.51 13.93 9.23
CA MET A 111 4.48 13.81 10.26
C MET A 111 4.82 12.74 11.31
N SER A 112 5.47 11.64 10.90
CA SER A 112 5.91 10.58 11.82
C SER A 112 6.95 11.07 12.82
N LEU A 113 7.85 11.97 12.39
CA LEU A 113 8.84 12.61 13.26
C LEU A 113 8.18 13.50 14.32
N ALA A 114 7.03 14.07 14.01
CA ALA A 114 6.22 14.88 14.93
C ALA A 114 5.19 14.05 15.73
N ASP A 115 5.29 12.72 15.71
CA ASP A 115 4.33 11.80 16.34
C ASP A 115 2.86 12.12 16.00
N THR A 116 2.63 12.59 14.76
CA THR A 116 1.31 12.98 14.27
C THR A 116 0.81 11.94 13.27
N PRO A 117 -0.10 11.03 13.67
CA PRO A 117 -0.60 9.99 12.79
C PRO A 117 -1.50 10.55 11.70
N VAL A 118 -1.42 9.98 10.49
CA VAL A 118 -2.40 10.24 9.44
C VAL A 118 -3.75 9.68 9.88
N SER A 119 -4.79 10.50 9.83
CA SER A 119 -6.14 10.16 10.30
C SER A 119 -7.23 10.61 9.32
N CYS A 120 -8.46 10.23 9.62
CA CYS A 120 -9.61 10.64 8.84
C CYS A 120 -9.91 12.13 9.05
N VAL A 121 -9.61 12.97 8.05
CA VAL A 121 -9.85 14.41 8.05
C VAL A 121 -10.64 14.89 6.81
N HIS A 122 -10.84 14.03 5.84
CA HIS A 122 -11.66 14.29 4.64
C HIS A 122 -12.26 13.00 4.07
N VAL A 123 -13.14 13.12 3.07
CA VAL A 123 -13.96 12.00 2.56
C VAL A 123 -13.13 10.77 2.12
N GLN A 124 -11.97 10.98 1.48
CA GLN A 124 -11.15 9.88 0.97
C GLN A 124 -10.28 9.23 2.05
N SER A 125 -10.07 9.90 3.19
CA SER A 125 -9.24 9.41 4.30
C SER A 125 -10.00 8.54 5.32
N GLY A 126 -11.27 8.25 5.11
CA GLY A 126 -12.09 7.44 6.01
C GLY A 126 -11.53 6.06 6.33
N ARG A 127 -10.66 5.53 5.45
CA ARG A 127 -9.95 4.24 5.63
C ARG A 127 -8.89 4.26 6.73
N PHE A 128 -8.48 5.44 7.20
CA PHE A 128 -7.45 5.60 8.24
C PHE A 128 -8.04 5.84 9.64
N GLY A 129 -9.36 5.86 9.77
CA GLY A 129 -10.05 5.95 11.04
C GLY A 129 -9.54 7.11 11.91
N ARG A 130 -9.34 6.84 13.20
CA ARG A 130 -8.85 7.84 14.16
C ARG A 130 -7.34 8.09 14.08
N GLY A 131 -6.61 7.34 13.27
CA GLY A 131 -5.18 7.46 13.01
C GLY A 131 -4.53 6.11 12.74
N VAL A 132 -3.61 6.09 11.79
CA VAL A 132 -2.78 4.91 11.55
C VAL A 132 -1.70 4.80 12.63
N PRO A 133 -1.25 3.59 12.99
CA PRO A 133 -0.15 3.44 13.94
C PRO A 133 1.15 4.04 13.42
N ILE A 134 2.02 4.48 14.34
CA ILE A 134 3.39 4.90 14.06
C ILE A 134 4.31 3.87 14.71
N TYR A 135 5.07 3.14 13.88
CA TYR A 135 6.14 2.27 14.35
C TYR A 135 7.30 3.13 14.85
N PRO A 136 7.72 3.03 16.13
CA PRO A 136 8.53 4.06 16.75
C PRO A 136 10.03 4.01 16.43
N ARG A 137 10.50 2.94 15.76
CA ARG A 137 11.92 2.70 15.48
C ARG A 137 12.28 3.22 14.09
N PRO A 138 13.25 4.16 13.95
CA PRO A 138 13.69 4.70 12.66
C PRO A 138 14.77 3.80 12.04
N ILE A 139 14.44 2.57 11.73
CA ILE A 139 15.36 1.54 11.24
C ILE A 139 14.91 0.98 9.90
N TYR A 140 15.84 0.36 9.16
CA TYR A 140 15.51 -0.59 8.11
C TYR A 140 14.96 -1.87 8.75
N ILE A 141 13.99 -2.51 8.10
CA ILE A 141 13.37 -3.75 8.58
C ILE A 141 14.02 -4.91 7.83
N LEU A 142 15.03 -5.53 8.44
CA LEU A 142 15.95 -6.44 7.74
C LEU A 142 15.84 -7.90 8.16
N ASP A 143 15.30 -8.19 9.33
CA ASP A 143 15.16 -9.54 9.87
C ASP A 143 13.72 -9.90 10.26
N GLU A 144 13.48 -11.18 10.54
CA GLU A 144 12.14 -11.69 10.84
C GLU A 144 11.57 -11.10 12.13
N ASP A 145 12.40 -10.85 13.15
CA ASP A 145 11.95 -10.28 14.44
C ASP A 145 11.47 -8.85 14.25
N GLU A 146 12.21 -8.05 13.48
CA GLU A 146 11.83 -6.67 13.14
C GLU A 146 10.57 -6.65 12.27
N GLY A 147 10.47 -7.55 11.30
CA GLY A 147 9.28 -7.70 10.46
C GLY A 147 8.05 -8.12 11.25
N ALA A 148 8.19 -9.08 12.17
CA ALA A 148 7.11 -9.54 13.04
C ALA A 148 6.65 -8.44 14.02
N ASP A 149 7.60 -7.66 14.56
CA ASP A 149 7.28 -6.51 15.42
C ASP A 149 6.52 -5.44 14.66
N LEU A 150 6.96 -5.13 13.45
CA LEU A 150 6.30 -4.21 12.54
C LEU A 150 4.89 -4.70 12.18
N ALA A 151 4.72 -5.97 11.82
CA ALA A 151 3.42 -6.55 11.50
C ALA A 151 2.45 -6.52 12.70
N ARG A 152 2.96 -6.73 13.90
CA ARG A 152 2.21 -6.59 15.17
C ARG A 152 1.78 -5.14 15.41
N ALA A 153 2.68 -4.17 15.16
CA ALA A 153 2.37 -2.75 15.29
C ALA A 153 1.34 -2.28 14.26
N LEU A 154 1.34 -2.85 13.05
CA LEU A 154 0.33 -2.58 12.03
C LEU A 154 -1.08 -3.01 12.50
N GLY A 155 -1.19 -4.15 13.19
CA GLY A 155 -2.47 -4.69 13.63
C GLY A 155 -3.47 -4.81 12.48
N ASP A 156 -4.70 -4.37 12.69
CA ASP A 156 -5.79 -4.40 11.70
C ASP A 156 -5.85 -3.15 10.80
N ALA A 157 -4.88 -2.23 10.93
CA ALA A 157 -4.87 -0.99 10.16
C ALA A 157 -4.60 -1.24 8.65
N ASN A 158 -5.09 -0.33 7.82
CA ASN A 158 -4.84 -0.34 6.37
C ASN A 158 -3.50 0.30 5.98
N GLY A 159 -2.82 0.90 6.93
CA GLY A 159 -1.51 1.51 6.75
C GLY A 159 -0.87 1.87 8.08
N MET A 160 0.43 2.12 8.04
CA MET A 160 1.25 2.48 9.17
C MET A 160 2.38 3.39 8.73
N MET A 161 2.79 4.30 9.60
CA MET A 161 3.99 5.11 9.42
C MET A 161 5.15 4.44 10.16
N ILE A 162 6.34 4.44 9.55
CA ILE A 162 7.60 4.06 10.21
C ILE A 162 8.33 5.36 10.53
N LYS A 163 8.58 5.62 11.80
CA LYS A 163 9.13 6.91 12.27
C LYS A 163 10.44 7.26 11.55
N GLY A 164 10.45 8.41 10.87
CA GLY A 164 11.62 8.90 10.13
C GLY A 164 12.08 8.04 8.95
N HIS A 165 11.28 7.06 8.51
CA HIS A 165 11.68 6.13 7.44
C HIS A 165 10.70 6.17 6.26
N GLY A 166 9.46 5.77 6.45
CA GLY A 166 8.49 5.64 5.37
C GLY A 166 7.11 5.23 5.83
N ILE A 167 6.37 4.59 4.94
CA ILE A 167 5.06 4.02 5.23
C ILE A 167 4.98 2.56 4.77
N VAL A 168 4.07 1.82 5.40
CA VAL A 168 3.57 0.55 4.90
C VAL A 168 2.06 0.68 4.75
N THR A 169 1.52 0.25 3.60
CA THR A 169 0.07 0.13 3.42
C THR A 169 -0.28 -1.26 2.90
N VAL A 170 -1.48 -1.72 3.23
CA VAL A 170 -1.94 -3.07 2.91
C VAL A 170 -3.32 -3.05 2.26
N GLY A 171 -3.65 -4.12 1.55
CA GLY A 171 -4.94 -4.27 0.91
C GLY A 171 -5.25 -5.74 0.60
N LYS A 172 -6.54 -6.00 0.32
CA LYS A 172 -7.01 -7.31 -0.17
C LYS A 172 -6.60 -7.55 -1.62
N SER A 173 -6.14 -6.50 -2.30
CA SER A 173 -5.70 -6.49 -3.69
C SER A 173 -4.60 -5.45 -3.89
N ILE A 174 -3.89 -5.52 -5.02
CA ILE A 174 -2.79 -4.61 -5.37
C ILE A 174 -3.29 -3.17 -5.52
N ASP A 175 -4.43 -2.99 -6.18
CA ASP A 175 -5.05 -1.67 -6.35
C ASP A 175 -5.43 -1.05 -5.00
N GLU A 176 -5.97 -1.83 -4.06
CA GLU A 176 -6.32 -1.35 -2.74
C GLU A 176 -5.09 -0.90 -1.94
N ALA A 177 -4.03 -1.71 -1.91
CA ALA A 177 -2.78 -1.37 -1.21
C ALA A 177 -2.12 -0.12 -1.81
N CYS A 178 -2.06 -0.02 -3.15
CA CYS A 178 -1.53 1.12 -3.88
C CYS A 178 -2.32 2.40 -3.58
N MET A 179 -3.65 2.34 -3.68
CA MET A 179 -4.49 3.50 -3.42
C MET A 179 -4.48 3.91 -1.95
N ASN A 180 -4.24 2.98 -1.01
CA ASN A 180 -4.02 3.31 0.39
C ASN A 180 -2.74 4.14 0.57
N ALA A 181 -1.64 3.80 -0.11
CA ALA A 181 -0.40 4.57 -0.04
C ALA A 181 -0.59 5.99 -0.60
N LEU A 182 -1.22 6.09 -1.77
CA LEU A 182 -1.50 7.37 -2.41
C LEU A 182 -2.37 8.28 -1.53
N TYR A 183 -3.48 7.74 -1.00
CA TYR A 183 -4.36 8.52 -0.14
C TYR A 183 -3.73 8.86 1.21
N MET A 184 -2.83 8.02 1.71
CA MET A 184 -2.12 8.29 2.95
C MET A 184 -1.22 9.52 2.81
N GLU A 185 -0.40 9.60 1.77
CA GLU A 185 0.44 10.76 1.49
C GLU A 185 -0.40 12.01 1.16
N ARG A 186 -1.47 11.89 0.36
CA ARG A 186 -2.37 13.01 0.08
C ARG A 186 -3.06 13.54 1.35
N THR A 187 -3.48 12.64 2.24
CA THR A 187 -4.09 13.02 3.52
C THR A 187 -3.06 13.70 4.41
N ALA A 188 -1.84 13.20 4.46
CA ALA A 188 -0.74 13.82 5.20
C ALA A 188 -0.47 15.25 4.71
N LYS A 189 -0.42 15.47 3.38
CA LYS A 189 -0.30 16.80 2.78
C LYS A 189 -1.44 17.73 3.20
N ILE A 190 -2.68 17.25 3.13
CA ILE A 190 -3.87 18.02 3.55
C ILE A 190 -3.77 18.38 5.04
N MET A 191 -3.42 17.43 5.89
CA MET A 191 -3.28 17.67 7.33
C MET A 191 -2.19 18.69 7.64
N ALA A 192 -1.02 18.59 6.99
CA ALA A 192 0.08 19.53 7.16
C ALA A 192 -0.34 20.95 6.73
N MET A 193 -0.98 21.08 5.56
CA MET A 193 -1.47 22.37 5.07
C MET A 193 -2.57 22.93 5.97
N ALA A 194 -3.53 22.12 6.40
CA ALA A 194 -4.63 22.57 7.26
C ALA A 194 -4.12 23.14 8.59
N LYS A 195 -3.03 22.60 9.14
CA LYS A 195 -2.37 23.14 10.32
C LYS A 195 -1.89 24.59 10.14
N LEU A 196 -1.41 24.95 8.95
CA LEU A 196 -1.00 26.32 8.62
C LEU A 196 -2.19 27.29 8.64
N PHE A 197 -3.41 26.81 8.37
CA PHE A 197 -4.66 27.57 8.44
C PHE A 197 -5.34 27.47 9.82
N GLY A 198 -4.64 26.98 10.85
CA GLY A 198 -5.18 26.92 12.21
C GLY A 198 -6.10 25.73 12.50
N PHE A 199 -6.10 24.70 11.65
CA PHE A 199 -6.88 23.49 11.90
C PHE A 199 -6.46 22.80 13.20
N LYS A 200 -7.44 22.57 14.09
CA LYS A 200 -7.24 21.97 15.40
C LYS A 200 -7.67 20.49 15.48
N GLY A 201 -8.38 20.00 14.48
CA GLY A 201 -8.91 18.64 14.43
C GLY A 201 -10.32 18.61 13.86
N VAL A 202 -10.79 17.42 13.48
CA VAL A 202 -12.17 17.20 13.03
C VAL A 202 -13.11 17.09 14.24
N PRO A 203 -14.42 17.39 14.09
CA PRO A 203 -15.44 17.13 15.10
C PRO A 203 -15.44 15.65 15.53
N SER A 204 -15.85 15.37 16.77
CA SER A 204 -15.87 14.02 17.33
C SER A 204 -16.73 13.02 16.54
N ASP A 205 -17.81 13.51 15.94
CA ASP A 205 -18.79 12.75 15.14
C ASP A 205 -18.45 12.70 13.64
N PHE A 206 -17.34 13.30 13.21
CA PHE A 206 -16.96 13.39 11.79
C PHE A 206 -16.88 12.03 11.10
N ILE A 207 -16.27 11.04 11.77
CA ILE A 207 -16.13 9.69 11.22
C ILE A 207 -17.49 9.01 11.06
N GLU A 208 -18.40 9.22 12.00
CA GLU A 208 -19.76 8.66 11.96
C GLU A 208 -20.59 9.29 10.84
N GLN A 209 -20.52 10.61 10.70
CA GLN A 209 -21.16 11.35 9.60
C GLN A 209 -20.64 10.88 8.24
N LEU A 210 -19.32 10.67 8.11
CA LEU A 210 -18.69 10.17 6.90
C LEU A 210 -19.15 8.74 6.59
N SER A 211 -19.19 7.86 7.59
CA SER A 211 -19.65 6.47 7.43
C SER A 211 -21.10 6.42 6.96
N SER A 212 -21.99 7.17 7.59
CA SER A 212 -23.40 7.27 7.18
C SER A 212 -23.55 7.80 5.76
N SER A 213 -22.77 8.81 5.38
CA SER A 213 -22.77 9.35 4.02
C SER A 213 -22.30 8.32 2.99
N LYS A 214 -21.27 7.52 3.33
CA LYS A 214 -20.77 6.43 2.50
C LYS A 214 -21.80 5.32 2.30
N GLU A 215 -22.54 4.94 3.34
CA GLU A 215 -23.62 3.95 3.24
C GLU A 215 -24.74 4.44 2.31
N LYS A 216 -25.10 5.72 2.36
CA LYS A 216 -26.06 6.32 1.42
C LYS A 216 -25.59 6.23 -0.04
N LEU A 217 -24.30 6.43 -0.31
CA LEU A 217 -23.74 6.27 -1.66
C LEU A 217 -23.85 4.82 -2.14
N LEU A 218 -23.47 3.87 -1.29
CA LEU A 218 -23.53 2.45 -1.61
C LEU A 218 -24.96 1.96 -1.85
N SER A 219 -25.92 2.40 -1.03
CA SER A 219 -27.34 2.05 -1.20
C SER A 219 -27.94 2.57 -2.51
N ARG A 220 -27.36 3.61 -3.10
CA ARG A 220 -27.71 4.14 -4.43
C ARG A 220 -26.97 3.45 -5.58
N GLY A 221 -26.28 2.35 -5.32
CA GLY A 221 -25.52 1.60 -6.32
C GLY A 221 -24.24 2.31 -6.83
N GLN A 222 -23.83 3.38 -6.15
CA GLN A 222 -22.61 4.10 -6.52
C GLN A 222 -21.38 3.35 -5.99
N ARG A 223 -20.36 3.21 -6.84
CA ARG A 223 -19.08 2.59 -6.44
C ARG A 223 -18.18 3.60 -5.73
N LEU A 224 -17.40 3.12 -4.78
CA LEU A 224 -16.40 3.96 -4.12
C LEU A 224 -15.25 4.29 -5.09
N SER A 225 -14.69 5.48 -4.94
CA SER A 225 -13.79 6.12 -5.90
C SER A 225 -12.44 5.43 -6.14
N HIS A 226 -11.94 4.58 -5.23
CA HIS A 226 -10.59 4.00 -5.40
C HIS A 226 -10.44 3.15 -6.66
N SER A 227 -11.44 2.34 -7.02
CA SER A 227 -11.41 1.54 -8.25
C SER A 227 -11.48 2.40 -9.51
N ALA A 228 -12.18 3.53 -9.46
CA ALA A 228 -12.26 4.45 -10.59
C ALA A 228 -10.93 5.18 -10.82
N GLU A 229 -10.29 5.61 -9.74
CA GLU A 229 -8.99 6.30 -9.79
C GLU A 229 -7.87 5.33 -10.23
N TRP A 230 -7.84 4.11 -9.69
CA TRP A 230 -6.95 3.05 -10.18
C TRP A 230 -7.12 2.80 -11.68
N ASN A 231 -8.36 2.64 -12.16
CA ASN A 231 -8.65 2.40 -13.57
C ASN A 231 -8.22 3.57 -14.46
N TYR A 232 -8.35 4.81 -13.97
CA TYR A 232 -7.85 5.99 -14.68
C TYR A 232 -6.33 5.94 -14.87
N TYR A 233 -5.58 5.72 -13.80
CA TYR A 233 -4.10 5.60 -13.89
C TYR A 233 -3.68 4.40 -14.74
N ALA A 234 -4.32 3.24 -14.56
CA ALA A 234 -4.02 2.06 -15.34
C ALA A 234 -4.25 2.30 -16.85
N HIS A 235 -5.30 3.06 -17.20
CA HIS A 235 -5.55 3.47 -18.59
C HIS A 235 -4.44 4.40 -19.11
N LEU A 236 -4.03 5.40 -18.36
CA LEU A 236 -2.95 6.32 -18.76
C LEU A 236 -1.64 5.55 -19.00
N ILE A 237 -1.25 4.71 -18.05
CA ILE A 237 -0.03 3.90 -18.15
C ILE A 237 -0.05 2.98 -19.37
N LYS A 238 -1.17 2.30 -19.63
CA LYS A 238 -1.34 1.39 -20.78
C LYS A 238 -1.36 2.12 -22.12
N SER A 239 -1.80 3.36 -22.15
CA SER A 239 -1.81 4.21 -23.36
C SER A 239 -0.49 4.95 -23.62
N GLY A 240 0.51 4.78 -22.76
CA GLY A 240 1.83 5.41 -22.91
C GLY A 240 1.83 6.92 -22.62
N LYS A 241 0.85 7.40 -21.90
CA LYS A 241 0.70 8.82 -21.51
C LYS A 241 1.30 9.07 -20.16
#